data_946fd91c9e2cf8a5c06deeb5b3e248ea
#
_entry.id   946fd91c9e2cf8a5c06deeb5b3e248ea
#
_cell.length_a   1.000
_cell.length_b   1.000
_cell.length_c   1.000
_cell.angle_alpha   90.00
_cell.angle_beta   90.00
_cell.angle_gamma   90.00
#
_symmetry.space_group_name_H-M   'P 1'
#
loop_
_entity.id
_entity.type
_entity.pdbx_description
1 polymer ?
#
loop_
_entity_poly.entity_id
_entity_poly.type
_entity_poly.pdbx_seq_one_letter_code
_entity_poly.pdbx_strand_id
1 'polypeptide(L)'
;MDALIIPQKAYKGSVLFVVSVGDRKFNGVMDKDVEFQPGKHYTFTMTINRVINGDEIAIAPEITEWNEGIVADGGVVEVDPGNDANYVTDIDGNEYRIITMGAQRWMGENLKVTRFNDGTPIKNIVDQTEWDSTEQGEVAGYCYYDNDPENGKKYGALYNWYSVMPGKLCPEGWHVPTVNDFKNLILYLGENPGTKIKSKEGWQDVDYETKPEYQGTDEFGFNALPGGNRKYQEGFMRIGMYGEWWTSEVQDTYTTSAYMFYVYARYADIRTLYHLKETGHAVRCIKD
;
A
#
# COMPACT_ATOMS: atom_id res chain seq x y z
N MET A 1 -17.46 18.24 -4.58
CA MET A 1 -17.30 16.80 -4.20
C MET A 1 -17.41 16.76 -2.69
N ASP A 2 -18.52 16.26 -2.16
CA ASP A 2 -18.74 16.25 -0.71
C ASP A 2 -17.95 15.09 -0.14
N ALA A 3 -16.92 15.41 0.67
CA ALA A 3 -16.19 14.39 1.39
C ALA A 3 -17.03 13.93 2.58
N LEU A 4 -17.50 12.70 2.57
CA LEU A 4 -18.14 12.08 3.74
C LEU A 4 -17.04 11.79 4.76
N ILE A 5 -16.93 12.62 5.78
CA ILE A 5 -16.02 12.37 6.89
C ILE A 5 -16.71 11.38 7.83
N ILE A 6 -16.17 10.16 7.91
CA ILE A 6 -16.60 9.18 8.91
C ILE A 6 -16.17 9.72 10.28
N PRO A 7 -17.02 9.64 11.33
CA PRO A 7 -16.66 10.08 12.67
C PRO A 7 -15.39 9.39 13.14
N GLN A 8 -14.35 10.17 13.39
CA GLN A 8 -13.09 9.68 13.93
C GLN A 8 -12.47 10.75 14.82
N LYS A 9 -11.62 10.32 15.73
CA LYS A 9 -10.82 11.21 16.54
C LYS A 9 -9.53 11.55 15.81
N ALA A 10 -9.23 12.84 15.69
CA ALA A 10 -7.90 13.30 15.33
C ALA A 10 -7.22 13.79 16.61
N TYR A 11 -6.03 13.27 16.88
CA TYR A 11 -5.26 13.63 18.06
C TYR A 11 -4.32 14.81 17.74
N LYS A 12 -3.97 15.56 18.77
CA LYS A 12 -2.94 16.60 18.68
C LYS A 12 -1.67 16.03 18.05
N GLY A 13 -1.15 16.73 17.06
CA GLY A 13 0.02 16.30 16.26
C GLY A 13 -0.29 15.43 15.04
N SER A 14 -1.56 15.01 14.85
CA SER A 14 -1.95 14.28 13.63
C SER A 14 -1.95 15.21 12.43
N VAL A 15 -1.40 14.76 11.31
CA VAL A 15 -1.51 15.44 10.02
C VAL A 15 -2.87 15.11 9.41
N LEU A 16 -3.72 16.12 9.22
CA LEU A 16 -5.04 15.96 8.60
C LEU A 16 -5.02 16.15 7.09
N PHE A 17 -4.17 17.03 6.61
CA PHE A 17 -4.05 17.33 5.18
C PHE A 17 -2.67 17.91 4.87
N VAL A 18 -2.28 17.81 3.61
CA VAL A 18 -1.07 18.41 3.09
C VAL A 18 -1.48 19.42 2.03
N VAL A 19 -0.98 20.65 2.13
CA VAL A 19 -1.19 21.69 1.12
C VAL A 19 0.10 21.95 0.41
N SER A 20 0.06 21.97 -0.92
CA SER A 20 1.20 22.35 -1.76
C SER A 20 1.02 23.79 -2.24
N VAL A 21 2.07 24.62 -2.10
CA VAL A 21 2.12 25.98 -2.63
C VAL A 21 3.41 26.12 -3.42
N GLY A 22 3.31 26.08 -4.73
CA GLY A 22 4.48 25.91 -5.60
C GLY A 22 5.18 24.58 -5.31
N ASP A 23 6.49 24.60 -5.18
CA ASP A 23 7.32 23.41 -4.90
C ASP A 23 7.37 23.03 -3.40
N ARG A 24 6.61 23.71 -2.56
CA ARG A 24 6.62 23.51 -1.10
C ARG A 24 5.37 22.79 -0.63
N LYS A 25 5.56 21.79 0.25
CA LYS A 25 4.47 21.07 0.92
C LYS A 25 4.37 21.51 2.38
N PHE A 26 3.15 21.71 2.84
CA PHE A 26 2.83 22.11 4.20
C PHE A 26 1.85 21.13 4.82
N ASN A 27 2.19 20.62 5.99
CA ASN A 27 1.34 19.67 6.71
C ASN A 27 0.37 20.43 7.63
N GLY A 28 -0.93 20.20 7.45
CA GLY A 28 -1.95 20.63 8.40
C GLY A 28 -1.95 19.75 9.63
N VAL A 29 -1.30 20.18 10.70
CA VAL A 29 -1.18 19.42 11.95
C VAL A 29 -2.20 19.92 12.98
N MET A 30 -2.90 19.00 13.64
CA MET A 30 -3.85 19.33 14.70
C MET A 30 -3.14 19.90 15.92
N ASP A 31 -3.60 21.04 16.40
CA ASP A 31 -3.12 21.69 17.64
C ASP A 31 -3.77 21.13 18.91
N LYS A 32 -4.89 20.42 18.76
CA LYS A 32 -5.65 19.78 19.84
C LYS A 32 -6.35 18.51 19.34
N ASP A 33 -6.84 17.72 20.28
CA ASP A 33 -7.69 16.57 19.98
C ASP A 33 -9.05 17.06 19.47
N VAL A 34 -9.54 16.47 18.38
CA VAL A 34 -10.87 16.76 17.82
C VAL A 34 -11.60 15.45 17.55
N GLU A 35 -12.85 15.39 17.97
CA GLU A 35 -13.77 14.31 17.65
C GLU A 35 -14.76 14.79 16.58
N PHE A 36 -14.66 14.24 15.38
CA PHE A 36 -15.54 14.59 14.28
C PHE A 36 -16.90 13.91 14.46
N GLN A 37 -17.97 14.69 14.45
CA GLN A 37 -19.34 14.20 14.65
C GLN A 37 -20.04 13.94 13.33
N PRO A 38 -20.89 12.91 13.23
CA PRO A 38 -21.69 12.63 12.03
C PRO A 38 -22.58 13.83 11.66
N GLY A 39 -22.67 14.13 10.36
CA GLY A 39 -23.53 15.19 9.85
C GLY A 39 -23.06 16.62 10.14
N LYS A 40 -21.85 16.80 10.68
CA LYS A 40 -21.24 18.12 10.85
C LYS A 40 -20.19 18.39 9.77
N HIS A 41 -20.15 19.62 9.30
CA HIS A 41 -19.09 20.13 8.44
C HIS A 41 -18.04 20.85 9.30
N TYR A 42 -16.77 20.61 9.00
CA TYR A 42 -15.65 21.24 9.68
C TYR A 42 -14.86 22.04 8.66
N THR A 43 -14.74 23.33 8.91
CA THR A 43 -13.91 24.23 8.09
C THR A 43 -12.61 24.48 8.80
N PHE A 44 -11.51 24.28 8.11
CA PHE A 44 -10.18 24.60 8.59
C PHE A 44 -9.66 25.80 7.83
N THR A 45 -9.39 26.91 8.54
CA THR A 45 -8.76 28.08 7.96
C THR A 45 -7.26 27.98 8.15
N MET A 46 -6.54 27.92 7.05
CA MET A 46 -5.09 27.97 7.05
C MET A 46 -4.62 29.38 6.72
N THR A 47 -3.91 30.02 7.65
CA THR A 47 -3.24 31.29 7.37
C THR A 47 -1.77 31.00 7.13
N ILE A 48 -1.30 31.22 5.91
CA ILE A 48 0.11 31.10 5.55
C ILE A 48 0.76 32.46 5.78
N ASN A 49 1.46 32.64 6.89
CA ASN A 49 2.26 33.82 7.16
C ASN A 49 3.65 33.63 6.55
N ARG A 50 4.03 34.53 5.63
CA ARG A 50 5.39 34.56 5.07
C ARG A 50 6.34 35.11 6.13
N VAL A 51 7.04 34.24 6.84
CA VAL A 51 8.14 34.63 7.72
C VAL A 51 9.44 34.57 6.93
N ILE A 52 10.22 35.64 6.94
CA ILE A 52 11.43 35.81 6.12
C ILE A 52 12.59 34.93 6.63
N ASN A 53 12.53 34.39 7.84
CA ASN A 53 13.63 33.64 8.44
C ASN A 53 13.14 32.40 9.26
N GLY A 54 12.43 31.50 8.66
CA GLY A 54 12.04 30.23 9.29
C GLY A 54 10.59 29.87 8.99
N ASP A 55 10.41 28.67 8.44
CA ASP A 55 9.12 28.20 7.98
C ASP A 55 8.32 27.60 9.14
N GLU A 56 7.69 28.40 9.96
CA GLU A 56 6.66 27.91 10.89
C GLU A 56 5.28 28.34 10.37
N ILE A 57 4.44 27.35 10.06
CA ILE A 57 3.04 27.57 9.72
C ILE A 57 2.20 27.12 10.89
N ALA A 58 1.53 28.05 11.53
CA ALA A 58 0.52 27.75 12.52
C ALA A 58 -0.84 27.58 11.81
N ILE A 59 -1.47 26.41 11.98
CA ILE A 59 -2.83 26.14 11.55
C ILE A 59 -3.72 26.22 12.75
N ALA A 60 -4.62 27.20 12.74
CA ALA A 60 -5.69 27.30 13.73
C ALA A 60 -6.98 26.74 13.09
N PRO A 61 -7.51 25.61 13.56
CA PRO A 61 -8.78 25.12 13.07
C PRO A 61 -9.91 25.99 13.63
N GLU A 62 -10.68 26.61 12.75
CA GLU A 62 -11.95 27.22 13.11
C GLU A 62 -13.06 26.24 12.75
N ILE A 63 -13.85 25.82 13.74
CA ILE A 63 -14.98 24.91 13.54
C ILE A 63 -16.22 25.77 13.45
N THR A 64 -16.81 25.82 12.26
CA THR A 64 -18.12 26.47 12.06
C THR A 64 -19.20 25.42 11.83
N GLU A 65 -20.34 25.57 12.52
CA GLU A 65 -21.53 24.76 12.24
C GLU A 65 -22.14 25.21 10.91
N TRP A 66 -22.45 24.25 10.02
CA TRP A 66 -23.14 24.52 8.78
C TRP A 66 -24.61 24.79 9.06
N ASN A 67 -25.10 25.98 8.70
CA ASN A 67 -26.52 26.24 8.54
C ASN A 67 -26.92 26.02 7.11
N GLU A 68 -28.01 25.27 6.87
CA GLU A 68 -28.55 24.96 5.54
C GLU A 68 -28.68 26.22 4.68
N GLY A 69 -28.04 26.26 3.53
CA GLY A 69 -28.38 27.17 2.46
C GLY A 69 -27.28 27.97 1.75
N ILE A 70 -26.00 27.74 1.99
CA ILE A 70 -24.93 28.38 1.19
C ILE A 70 -24.14 27.33 0.42
N VAL A 71 -24.37 27.26 -0.88
CA VAL A 71 -23.47 26.58 -1.80
C VAL A 71 -22.20 27.43 -1.86
N ALA A 72 -21.16 27.02 -1.18
CA ALA A 72 -19.84 27.58 -1.39
C ALA A 72 -19.41 27.19 -2.81
N ASP A 73 -19.20 28.21 -3.63
CA ASP A 73 -18.64 28.07 -4.97
C ASP A 73 -17.29 27.36 -4.82
N GLY A 74 -17.20 26.15 -5.31
CA GLY A 74 -16.04 25.29 -5.14
C GLY A 74 -14.84 25.94 -5.78
N GLY A 75 -13.92 26.44 -4.96
CA GLY A 75 -12.59 26.76 -5.42
C GLY A 75 -11.99 25.49 -6.06
N VAL A 76 -11.85 25.50 -7.37
CA VAL A 76 -11.11 24.48 -8.12
C VAL A 76 -9.68 24.53 -7.55
N VAL A 77 -9.34 23.54 -6.76
CA VAL A 77 -7.93 23.24 -6.52
C VAL A 77 -7.40 22.81 -7.88
N GLU A 78 -6.62 23.65 -8.52
CA GLU A 78 -5.87 23.28 -9.71
C GLU A 78 -5.01 22.09 -9.32
N VAL A 79 -5.44 20.90 -9.70
CA VAL A 79 -4.59 19.70 -9.71
C VAL A 79 -3.56 19.99 -10.80
N ASP A 80 -2.29 19.95 -10.43
CA ASP A 80 -1.17 20.05 -11.36
C ASP A 80 -1.42 19.09 -12.55
N PRO A 81 -1.68 19.59 -13.77
CA PRO A 81 -1.99 18.73 -14.92
C PRO A 81 -0.76 17.93 -15.40
N GLY A 82 0.38 18.05 -14.73
CA GLY A 82 1.63 17.36 -15.06
C GLY A 82 1.88 16.09 -14.27
N ASN A 83 1.09 15.73 -13.22
CA ASN A 83 1.41 14.60 -12.36
C ASN A 83 0.18 13.78 -11.89
N ASP A 84 -0.95 13.88 -12.57
CA ASP A 84 -2.08 12.96 -12.40
C ASP A 84 -2.03 11.83 -13.43
N ALA A 85 -0.87 11.17 -13.52
CA ALA A 85 -0.85 9.86 -14.14
C ALA A 85 -1.71 8.94 -13.27
N ASN A 86 -2.86 8.47 -13.80
CA ASN A 86 -3.64 7.40 -13.18
C ASN A 86 -2.84 6.08 -13.14
N TYR A 87 -1.63 6.10 -13.65
CA TYR A 87 -0.72 4.97 -13.77
C TYR A 87 0.71 5.37 -13.43
N VAL A 88 1.45 4.42 -12.86
CA VAL A 88 2.90 4.48 -12.74
C VAL A 88 3.50 3.38 -13.62
N THR A 89 4.58 3.71 -14.29
CA THR A 89 5.30 2.77 -15.17
C THR A 89 6.62 2.39 -14.52
N ASP A 90 6.93 1.08 -14.49
CA ASP A 90 8.23 0.60 -14.03
C ASP A 90 9.28 0.62 -15.17
N ILE A 91 10.51 0.27 -14.83
CA ILE A 91 11.64 0.28 -15.79
C ILE A 91 11.49 -0.73 -16.94
N ASP A 92 10.67 -1.76 -16.76
CA ASP A 92 10.35 -2.77 -17.80
C ASP A 92 9.20 -2.33 -18.70
N GLY A 93 8.56 -1.19 -18.40
CA GLY A 93 7.42 -0.66 -19.15
C GLY A 93 6.07 -1.22 -18.70
N ASN A 94 6.01 -1.95 -17.58
CA ASN A 94 4.73 -2.35 -17.01
C ASN A 94 4.02 -1.14 -16.40
N GLU A 95 2.74 -0.99 -16.68
CA GLU A 95 1.89 0.05 -16.12
C GLU A 95 1.05 -0.50 -14.97
N TYR A 96 0.98 0.27 -13.88
CA TYR A 96 0.19 -0.05 -12.69
C TYR A 96 -0.76 1.09 -12.40
N ARG A 97 -2.05 0.78 -12.28
CA ARG A 97 -3.04 1.78 -11.91
C ARG A 97 -2.73 2.32 -10.51
N ILE A 98 -2.83 3.63 -10.35
CA ILE A 98 -2.68 4.28 -9.04
C ILE A 98 -4.05 4.37 -8.38
N ILE A 99 -4.14 3.90 -7.14
CA ILE A 99 -5.34 4.00 -6.30
C ILE A 99 -5.03 4.85 -5.07
N THR A 100 -6.03 5.58 -4.59
CA THR A 100 -5.90 6.40 -3.39
C THR A 100 -6.73 5.79 -2.26
N MET A 101 -6.10 5.56 -1.12
CA MET A 101 -6.73 5.06 0.09
C MET A 101 -6.32 5.95 1.27
N GLY A 102 -7.22 6.82 1.70
CA GLY A 102 -6.89 7.88 2.66
C GLY A 102 -5.86 8.84 2.11
N ALA A 103 -4.77 9.03 2.85
CA ALA A 103 -3.63 9.85 2.43
C ALA A 103 -2.59 9.09 1.59
N GLN A 104 -2.79 7.80 1.37
CA GLN A 104 -1.82 6.92 0.70
C GLN A 104 -2.21 6.68 -0.75
N ARG A 105 -1.19 6.60 -1.62
CA ARG A 105 -1.34 6.23 -3.04
C ARG A 105 -0.60 4.93 -3.28
N TRP A 106 -1.33 3.91 -3.70
CA TRP A 106 -0.84 2.54 -3.89
C TRP A 106 -0.93 2.12 -5.35
N MET A 107 -0.11 1.17 -5.75
CA MET A 107 -0.36 0.43 -6.98
C MET A 107 -1.63 -0.41 -6.84
N GLY A 108 -2.48 -0.48 -7.86
CA GLY A 108 -3.67 -1.33 -7.91
C GLY A 108 -3.36 -2.80 -8.24
N GLU A 109 -2.14 -3.10 -8.68
CA GLU A 109 -1.65 -4.44 -9.03
C GLU A 109 -0.32 -4.74 -8.34
N ASN A 110 -0.01 -6.04 -8.24
CA ASN A 110 1.30 -6.50 -7.76
C ASN A 110 2.39 -6.21 -8.78
N LEU A 111 3.58 -5.91 -8.28
CA LEU A 111 4.76 -5.60 -9.08
C LEU A 111 5.17 -6.79 -9.97
N LYS A 112 5.63 -6.48 -11.20
CA LYS A 112 6.03 -7.47 -12.22
C LYS A 112 7.45 -7.25 -12.73
N VAL A 113 8.15 -6.27 -12.17
CA VAL A 113 9.46 -5.82 -12.65
C VAL A 113 10.50 -6.94 -12.56
N THR A 114 11.39 -6.99 -13.54
CA THR A 114 12.49 -7.97 -13.63
C THR A 114 13.86 -7.34 -13.45
N ARG A 115 13.89 -6.02 -13.25
CA ARG A 115 15.09 -5.21 -13.01
C ARG A 115 14.84 -4.23 -11.88
N PHE A 116 15.88 -3.87 -11.16
CA PHE A 116 15.86 -2.73 -10.26
C PHE A 116 15.66 -1.42 -11.03
N ASN A 117 15.22 -0.37 -10.36
CA ASN A 117 14.97 0.93 -10.99
C ASN A 117 16.22 1.61 -11.57
N ASP A 118 17.42 1.14 -11.21
CA ASP A 118 18.68 1.55 -11.82
C ASP A 118 19.07 0.72 -13.07
N GLY A 119 18.22 -0.20 -13.50
CA GLY A 119 18.44 -1.08 -14.66
C GLY A 119 19.16 -2.38 -14.35
N THR A 120 19.68 -2.59 -13.14
CA THR A 120 20.34 -3.84 -12.76
C THR A 120 19.37 -5.01 -12.83
N PRO A 121 19.66 -6.11 -13.55
CA PRO A 121 18.77 -7.25 -13.64
C PRO A 121 18.58 -7.96 -12.30
N ILE A 122 17.35 -8.38 -12.01
CA ILE A 122 17.03 -9.30 -10.92
C ILE A 122 17.02 -10.71 -11.52
N LYS A 123 17.62 -11.66 -10.84
CA LYS A 123 17.74 -13.03 -11.35
C LYS A 123 16.38 -13.74 -11.35
N ASN A 124 15.95 -14.28 -12.51
CA ASN A 124 14.83 -15.22 -12.53
C ASN A 124 15.32 -16.60 -12.08
N ILE A 125 14.87 -17.05 -10.90
CA ILE A 125 15.30 -18.31 -10.29
C ILE A 125 14.16 -19.31 -10.34
N VAL A 126 14.23 -20.24 -11.29
CA VAL A 126 13.20 -21.27 -11.50
C VAL A 126 13.50 -22.56 -10.72
N ASP A 127 14.77 -22.90 -10.54
CA ASP A 127 15.18 -24.09 -9.78
C ASP A 127 14.98 -23.91 -8.29
N GLN A 128 14.43 -24.93 -7.60
CA GLN A 128 14.14 -24.84 -6.17
C GLN A 128 15.42 -24.87 -5.33
N THR A 129 16.41 -25.68 -5.69
CA THR A 129 17.67 -25.77 -4.95
C THR A 129 18.43 -24.44 -5.01
N GLU A 130 18.42 -23.82 -6.19
CA GLU A 130 19.00 -22.50 -6.38
C GLU A 130 18.25 -21.42 -5.58
N TRP A 131 16.92 -21.46 -5.57
CA TRP A 131 16.08 -20.57 -4.78
C TRP A 131 16.41 -20.68 -3.28
N ASP A 132 16.50 -21.92 -2.79
CA ASP A 132 16.81 -22.22 -1.39
C ASP A 132 18.21 -21.80 -0.97
N SER A 133 19.14 -21.64 -1.92
CA SER A 133 20.51 -21.22 -1.66
C SER A 133 20.72 -19.71 -1.68
N THR A 134 19.67 -18.91 -1.95
CA THR A 134 19.79 -17.43 -2.06
C THR A 134 20.25 -16.75 -0.78
N GLU A 135 20.02 -17.34 0.40
CA GLU A 135 20.54 -16.85 1.68
C GLU A 135 22.08 -16.76 1.69
N GLN A 136 22.77 -17.73 1.11
CA GLN A 136 24.24 -17.85 1.19
C GLN A 136 25.00 -16.69 0.52
N GLY A 137 24.33 -15.84 -0.21
CA GLY A 137 24.95 -14.67 -0.86
C GLY A 137 24.01 -13.48 -0.93
N GLU A 138 22.90 -13.54 -0.20
CA GLU A 138 21.85 -12.52 -0.22
C GLU A 138 21.40 -12.20 -1.66
N VAL A 139 21.26 -13.27 -2.48
CA VAL A 139 21.00 -13.16 -3.92
C VAL A 139 19.57 -12.72 -4.18
N ALA A 140 19.41 -11.52 -4.74
CA ALA A 140 18.13 -11.04 -5.21
C ALA A 140 17.56 -11.92 -6.32
N GLY A 141 16.31 -12.36 -6.16
CA GLY A 141 15.67 -13.25 -7.11
C GLY A 141 14.16 -13.04 -7.20
N TYR A 142 13.63 -13.34 -8.37
CA TYR A 142 12.19 -13.42 -8.59
C TYR A 142 11.83 -14.71 -9.35
N CYS A 143 10.56 -15.06 -9.26
CA CYS A 143 9.94 -16.08 -10.12
C CYS A 143 8.46 -15.74 -10.32
N TYR A 144 7.79 -16.50 -11.18
CA TYR A 144 6.33 -16.51 -11.25
C TYR A 144 5.80 -17.75 -10.52
N TYR A 145 4.56 -17.71 -10.05
CA TYR A 145 3.96 -18.88 -9.43
C TYR A 145 3.97 -20.06 -10.43
N ASP A 146 4.41 -21.26 -9.99
CA ASP A 146 4.68 -22.45 -10.82
C ASP A 146 5.66 -22.20 -11.97
N ASN A 147 6.47 -21.15 -11.91
CA ASN A 147 7.34 -20.68 -12.99
C ASN A 147 6.59 -20.43 -14.32
N ASP A 148 5.28 -20.19 -14.24
CA ASP A 148 4.44 -19.91 -15.40
C ASP A 148 4.31 -18.40 -15.63
N PRO A 149 4.74 -17.87 -16.79
CA PRO A 149 4.57 -16.45 -17.13
C PRO A 149 3.12 -15.96 -17.14
N GLU A 150 2.13 -16.83 -17.39
CA GLU A 150 0.72 -16.45 -17.33
C GLU A 150 0.29 -16.14 -15.88
N ASN A 151 0.83 -16.87 -14.90
CA ASN A 151 0.65 -16.52 -13.50
C ASN A 151 1.34 -15.18 -13.16
N GLY A 152 2.49 -14.89 -13.78
CA GLY A 152 3.16 -13.59 -13.66
C GLY A 152 2.31 -12.42 -14.16
N LYS A 153 1.60 -12.59 -15.28
CA LYS A 153 0.67 -11.58 -15.80
C LYS A 153 -0.49 -11.33 -14.86
N LYS A 154 -1.03 -12.39 -14.26
CA LYS A 154 -2.22 -12.34 -13.40
C LYS A 154 -1.91 -11.90 -11.98
N TYR A 155 -0.91 -12.49 -11.33
CA TYR A 155 -0.64 -12.36 -9.92
C TYR A 155 0.55 -11.45 -9.60
N GLY A 156 1.33 -11.05 -10.61
CA GLY A 156 2.61 -10.40 -10.43
C GLY A 156 3.75 -11.40 -10.20
N ALA A 157 4.94 -10.89 -9.91
CA ALA A 157 6.09 -11.71 -9.58
C ALA A 157 6.16 -11.99 -8.07
N LEU A 158 6.75 -13.12 -7.72
CA LEU A 158 7.15 -13.46 -6.36
C LEU A 158 8.64 -13.14 -6.21
N TYR A 159 8.96 -12.26 -5.28
CA TYR A 159 10.32 -11.82 -4.98
C TYR A 159 10.77 -12.41 -3.66
N ASN A 160 12.04 -12.84 -3.55
CA ASN A 160 12.64 -13.03 -2.24
C ASN A 160 12.95 -11.67 -1.60
N TRP A 161 13.16 -11.63 -0.29
CA TRP A 161 13.37 -10.35 0.40
C TRP A 161 14.70 -9.68 0.04
N TYR A 162 15.68 -10.43 -0.48
CA TYR A 162 16.94 -9.87 -0.99
C TYR A 162 16.72 -8.95 -2.20
N SER A 163 15.61 -9.09 -2.91
CA SER A 163 15.19 -8.14 -3.96
C SER A 163 14.60 -6.85 -3.37
N VAL A 164 14.04 -6.91 -2.15
CA VAL A 164 13.49 -5.74 -1.44
C VAL A 164 14.59 -4.92 -0.76
N MET A 165 15.57 -5.60 -0.17
CA MET A 165 16.64 -5.03 0.66
C MET A 165 17.38 -3.84 0.03
N PRO A 166 17.70 -3.79 -1.27
CA PRO A 166 18.42 -2.66 -1.87
C PRO A 166 17.61 -1.35 -1.91
N GLY A 167 16.29 -1.38 -1.67
CA GLY A 167 15.42 -0.20 -1.74
C GLY A 167 15.19 0.33 -3.16
N LYS A 168 15.49 -0.49 -4.19
CA LYS A 168 15.45 -0.11 -5.60
C LYS A 168 14.44 -0.91 -6.43
N LEU A 169 13.58 -1.67 -5.76
CA LEU A 169 12.65 -2.57 -6.46
C LEU A 169 11.48 -1.81 -7.07
N CYS A 170 10.96 -0.79 -6.37
CA CYS A 170 9.86 0.05 -6.86
C CYS A 170 10.36 1.12 -7.83
N PRO A 171 9.49 1.68 -8.70
CA PRO A 171 9.80 2.83 -9.52
C PRO A 171 10.28 4.03 -8.70
N GLU A 172 10.97 4.99 -9.33
CA GLU A 172 11.40 6.22 -8.68
C GLU A 172 10.20 6.99 -8.09
N GLY A 173 10.32 7.48 -6.86
CA GLY A 173 9.24 8.13 -6.10
C GLY A 173 8.22 7.14 -5.50
N TRP A 174 8.57 5.85 -5.48
CA TRP A 174 7.79 4.76 -4.88
C TRP A 174 8.70 3.85 -4.06
N HIS A 175 8.15 3.27 -2.99
CA HIS A 175 8.89 2.32 -2.16
C HIS A 175 8.08 1.07 -1.84
N VAL A 176 8.78 0.02 -1.42
CA VAL A 176 8.14 -1.16 -0.82
C VAL A 176 7.60 -0.76 0.54
N PRO A 177 6.32 -1.01 0.84
CA PRO A 177 5.68 -0.52 2.06
C PRO A 177 6.41 -0.92 3.32
N THR A 178 6.43 -0.04 4.30
CA THR A 178 6.81 -0.32 5.68
C THR A 178 5.68 -1.02 6.43
N VAL A 179 5.97 -1.57 7.60
CA VAL A 179 4.93 -2.07 8.53
C VAL A 179 3.95 -0.94 8.89
N ASN A 180 4.45 0.30 9.01
CA ASN A 180 3.61 1.44 9.34
C ASN A 180 2.66 1.84 8.21
N ASP A 181 3.07 1.71 6.94
CA ASP A 181 2.21 2.00 5.80
C ASP A 181 0.99 1.07 5.77
N PHE A 182 1.20 -0.23 6.00
CA PHE A 182 0.10 -1.18 6.12
C PHE A 182 -0.76 -0.94 7.36
N LYS A 183 -0.20 -0.55 8.50
CA LYS A 183 -0.98 -0.17 9.69
C LYS A 183 -1.88 1.03 9.40
N ASN A 184 -1.37 2.05 8.69
CA ASN A 184 -2.15 3.22 8.29
C ASN A 184 -3.26 2.83 7.31
N LEU A 185 -2.98 1.93 6.36
CA LEU A 185 -3.98 1.37 5.47
C LEU A 185 -5.10 0.65 6.24
N ILE A 186 -4.74 -0.23 7.18
CA ILE A 186 -5.71 -0.97 8.01
C ILE A 186 -6.58 0.00 8.83
N LEU A 187 -5.98 1.04 9.42
CA LEU A 187 -6.70 2.08 10.15
C LEU A 187 -7.70 2.83 9.26
N TYR A 188 -7.30 3.17 8.04
CA TYR A 188 -8.20 3.82 7.07
C TYR A 188 -9.36 2.92 6.66
N LEU A 189 -9.10 1.65 6.40
CA LEU A 189 -10.11 0.68 5.98
C LEU A 189 -11.13 0.36 7.10
N GLY A 190 -10.74 0.47 8.36
CA GLY A 190 -11.61 0.22 9.51
C GLY A 190 -12.04 -1.25 9.63
N GLU A 191 -13.32 -1.53 9.84
CA GLU A 191 -13.83 -2.88 10.00
C GLU A 191 -13.70 -3.72 8.73
N ASN A 192 -13.35 -5.01 8.90
CA ASN A 192 -13.21 -5.99 7.81
C ASN A 192 -12.23 -5.55 6.69
N PRO A 193 -11.03 -5.05 7.02
CA PRO A 193 -10.13 -4.45 6.03
C PRO A 193 -9.71 -5.42 4.93
N GLY A 194 -9.55 -6.71 5.26
CA GLY A 194 -9.18 -7.74 4.28
C GLY A 194 -10.27 -7.97 3.23
N THR A 195 -11.55 -7.99 3.64
CA THR A 195 -12.68 -8.11 2.72
C THR A 195 -12.72 -6.96 1.72
N LYS A 196 -12.47 -5.74 2.18
CA LYS A 196 -12.50 -4.52 1.36
C LYS A 196 -11.43 -4.45 0.28
N ILE A 197 -10.27 -5.06 0.51
CA ILE A 197 -9.16 -5.04 -0.45
C ILE A 197 -9.05 -6.31 -1.30
N LYS A 198 -9.61 -7.44 -0.86
CA LYS A 198 -9.60 -8.69 -1.64
C LYS A 198 -10.32 -8.49 -2.97
N SER A 199 -9.77 -9.06 -4.04
CA SER A 199 -10.43 -9.19 -5.34
C SER A 199 -11.78 -9.91 -5.18
N LYS A 200 -12.74 -9.59 -6.03
CA LYS A 200 -14.08 -10.20 -6.01
C LYS A 200 -14.06 -11.69 -6.35
N GLU A 201 -13.02 -12.13 -7.03
CA GLU A 201 -12.89 -13.49 -7.56
C GLU A 201 -11.52 -14.08 -7.25
N GLY A 202 -11.41 -15.40 -7.37
CA GLY A 202 -10.16 -16.14 -7.25
C GLY A 202 -9.86 -16.67 -5.85
N TRP A 203 -10.62 -16.26 -4.84
CA TRP A 203 -10.47 -16.75 -3.47
C TRP A 203 -11.18 -18.08 -3.30
N GLN A 204 -10.42 -19.11 -2.97
CA GLN A 204 -10.91 -20.47 -2.73
C GLN A 204 -10.21 -21.03 -1.52
N ASP A 205 -10.92 -21.84 -0.77
CA ASP A 205 -10.33 -22.72 0.23
C ASP A 205 -10.66 -24.15 -0.17
N VAL A 206 -9.64 -24.93 -0.51
CA VAL A 206 -9.82 -26.29 -1.02
C VAL A 206 -10.46 -27.25 0.00
N ASP A 207 -10.33 -26.93 1.28
CA ASP A 207 -10.82 -27.80 2.37
C ASP A 207 -12.17 -27.33 2.95
N TYR A 208 -12.62 -26.12 2.62
CA TYR A 208 -13.81 -25.53 3.23
C TYR A 208 -14.51 -24.53 2.29
N GLU A 209 -15.81 -24.46 2.39
CA GLU A 209 -16.60 -23.46 1.71
C GLU A 209 -16.27 -22.06 2.24
N THR A 210 -15.85 -21.14 1.35
CA THR A 210 -15.60 -19.76 1.72
C THR A 210 -16.92 -19.08 2.06
N LYS A 211 -17.06 -18.62 3.30
CA LYS A 211 -18.27 -17.94 3.73
C LYS A 211 -18.46 -16.62 3.00
N PRO A 212 -19.73 -16.25 2.68
CA PRO A 212 -20.00 -14.99 1.97
C PRO A 212 -19.41 -13.75 2.63
N GLU A 213 -19.37 -13.71 3.96
CA GLU A 213 -18.81 -12.58 4.72
C GLU A 213 -17.30 -12.41 4.58
N TYR A 214 -16.59 -13.39 4.00
CA TYR A 214 -15.13 -13.31 3.75
C TYR A 214 -14.80 -13.07 2.28
N GLN A 215 -15.80 -13.01 1.41
CA GLN A 215 -15.58 -12.73 -0.02
C GLN A 215 -15.10 -11.30 -0.23
N GLY A 216 -14.20 -11.12 -1.19
CA GLY A 216 -13.67 -9.81 -1.52
C GLY A 216 -14.71 -8.89 -2.16
N THR A 217 -14.70 -7.63 -1.76
CA THR A 217 -15.54 -6.58 -2.35
C THR A 217 -14.77 -5.64 -3.25
N ASP A 218 -13.43 -5.58 -3.08
CA ASP A 218 -12.54 -4.68 -3.81
C ASP A 218 -13.08 -3.24 -3.90
N GLU A 219 -13.43 -2.67 -2.76
CA GLU A 219 -14.09 -1.37 -2.67
C GLU A 219 -13.23 -0.22 -3.21
N PHE A 220 -11.92 -0.36 -3.12
CA PHE A 220 -10.96 0.70 -3.47
C PHE A 220 -10.12 0.39 -4.72
N GLY A 221 -10.34 -0.76 -5.34
CA GLY A 221 -9.56 -1.21 -6.48
C GLY A 221 -8.15 -1.66 -6.12
N PHE A 222 -7.91 -2.05 -4.84
CA PHE A 222 -6.64 -2.66 -4.44
C PHE A 222 -6.46 -4.01 -5.11
N ASN A 223 -7.56 -4.71 -5.39
CA ASN A 223 -7.54 -5.97 -6.13
C ASN A 223 -6.51 -6.97 -5.58
N ALA A 224 -6.56 -7.21 -4.27
CA ALA A 224 -5.71 -8.20 -3.63
C ALA A 224 -6.02 -9.59 -4.18
N LEU A 225 -5.14 -10.13 -4.99
CA LEU A 225 -5.28 -11.46 -5.60
C LEU A 225 -4.63 -12.54 -4.71
N PRO A 226 -5.22 -13.75 -4.65
CA PRO A 226 -4.66 -14.87 -3.90
C PRO A 226 -3.55 -15.57 -4.69
N GLY A 227 -2.41 -14.88 -4.87
CA GLY A 227 -1.29 -15.33 -5.70
C GLY A 227 -0.40 -16.38 -5.03
N GLY A 228 -0.62 -16.69 -3.76
CA GLY A 228 0.20 -17.65 -3.01
C GLY A 228 1.63 -17.17 -2.79
N ASN A 229 2.52 -18.12 -2.55
CA ASN A 229 3.93 -17.87 -2.29
C ASN A 229 4.83 -19.00 -2.82
N ARG A 230 6.16 -18.79 -2.76
CA ARG A 230 7.17 -19.83 -2.91
C ARG A 230 7.96 -19.96 -1.63
N LYS A 231 7.86 -21.09 -0.95
CA LYS A 231 8.53 -21.33 0.32
C LYS A 231 9.89 -22.03 0.14
N TYR A 232 10.74 -21.79 1.12
CA TYR A 232 11.97 -22.54 1.31
C TYR A 232 11.68 -24.04 1.43
N GLN A 233 12.36 -24.87 0.63
CA GLN A 233 12.24 -26.34 0.56
C GLN A 233 10.85 -26.92 0.20
N GLU A 234 9.80 -26.11 0.24
CA GLU A 234 8.43 -26.58 0.02
C GLU A 234 7.90 -26.25 -1.40
N GLY A 235 8.52 -25.28 -2.09
CA GLY A 235 8.09 -24.83 -3.40
C GLY A 235 6.85 -23.93 -3.37
N PHE A 236 6.05 -23.98 -4.45
CA PHE A 236 4.88 -23.10 -4.61
C PHE A 236 3.68 -23.59 -3.78
N MET A 237 3.05 -22.67 -3.07
CA MET A 237 1.98 -22.96 -2.14
C MET A 237 0.90 -21.87 -2.12
N ARG A 238 -0.29 -22.22 -1.65
CA ARG A 238 -1.35 -21.32 -1.20
C ARG A 238 -2.01 -20.45 -2.26
N ILE A 239 -1.78 -20.71 -3.55
CA ILE A 239 -2.55 -20.03 -4.62
C ILE A 239 -4.05 -20.27 -4.41
N GLY A 240 -4.85 -19.26 -4.69
CA GLY A 240 -6.29 -19.27 -4.40
C GLY A 240 -6.65 -18.98 -2.95
N MET A 241 -5.71 -19.13 -2.00
CA MET A 241 -5.97 -19.02 -0.56
C MET A 241 -5.39 -17.77 0.08
N TYR A 242 -4.17 -17.36 -0.30
CA TYR A 242 -3.44 -16.26 0.34
C TYR A 242 -2.99 -15.23 -0.68
N GLY A 243 -3.18 -13.95 -0.36
CA GLY A 243 -2.47 -12.82 -0.93
C GLY A 243 -1.45 -12.34 0.10
N GLU A 244 -0.18 -12.32 -0.26
CA GLU A 244 0.94 -12.09 0.67
C GLU A 244 1.91 -11.07 0.07
N TRP A 245 2.30 -10.07 0.88
CA TRP A 245 3.18 -8.98 0.44
C TRP A 245 4.31 -8.73 1.42
N TRP A 246 5.52 -8.61 0.91
CA TRP A 246 6.66 -8.14 1.67
C TRP A 246 6.48 -6.71 2.17
N THR A 247 7.09 -6.43 3.32
CA THR A 247 7.44 -5.08 3.74
C THR A 247 8.93 -4.84 3.56
N SER A 248 9.36 -3.58 3.65
CA SER A 248 10.78 -3.20 3.59
C SER A 248 11.53 -3.44 4.91
N GLU A 249 10.90 -4.05 5.93
CA GLU A 249 11.45 -4.14 7.28
C GLU A 249 11.81 -5.58 7.67
N VAL A 250 13.03 -5.71 8.21
CA VAL A 250 13.51 -6.96 8.83
C VAL A 250 12.80 -7.14 10.18
N GLN A 251 12.58 -8.39 10.56
CA GLN A 251 12.04 -8.71 11.88
C GLN A 251 13.10 -8.46 12.97
N ASP A 252 12.74 -7.75 14.03
CA ASP A 252 13.67 -7.23 15.03
C ASP A 252 14.46 -8.32 15.77
N THR A 253 13.84 -9.46 16.03
CA THR A 253 14.44 -10.56 16.81
C THR A 253 15.09 -11.62 15.91
N TYR A 254 14.51 -11.89 14.75
CA TYR A 254 14.95 -12.92 13.81
C TYR A 254 15.44 -12.26 12.52
N THR A 255 16.71 -11.84 12.49
CA THR A 255 17.29 -11.08 11.36
C THR A 255 17.33 -11.85 10.02
N THR A 256 17.13 -13.17 10.05
CA THR A 256 16.94 -14.02 8.86
C THR A 256 15.53 -13.92 8.28
N SER A 257 14.61 -13.22 8.96
CA SER A 257 13.22 -13.05 8.57
C SER A 257 12.86 -11.59 8.35
N ALA A 258 11.86 -11.33 7.52
CA ALA A 258 11.31 -10.01 7.29
C ALA A 258 9.80 -10.00 7.49
N TYR A 259 9.24 -8.83 7.83
CA TYR A 259 7.81 -8.68 8.00
C TYR A 259 7.09 -8.75 6.66
N MET A 260 5.91 -9.35 6.70
CA MET A 260 5.00 -9.41 5.59
C MET A 260 3.56 -9.22 6.05
N PHE A 261 2.69 -8.81 5.15
CA PHE A 261 1.25 -8.71 5.35
C PHE A 261 0.52 -9.71 4.47
N TYR A 262 -0.60 -10.21 4.96
CA TYR A 262 -1.41 -11.14 4.18
C TYR A 262 -2.90 -10.96 4.42
N VAL A 263 -3.67 -11.37 3.44
CA VAL A 263 -5.09 -11.65 3.54
C VAL A 263 -5.31 -13.13 3.21
N TYR A 264 -6.30 -13.71 3.84
CA TYR A 264 -6.62 -15.12 3.69
C TYR A 264 -8.09 -15.31 3.32
N ALA A 265 -8.40 -16.36 2.54
CA ALA A 265 -9.73 -16.63 2.05
C ALA A 265 -10.80 -16.67 3.17
N ARG A 266 -10.42 -17.13 4.37
CA ARG A 266 -11.34 -17.32 5.51
C ARG A 266 -11.38 -16.17 6.51
N TYR A 267 -10.67 -15.06 6.31
CA TYR A 267 -10.66 -13.97 7.27
C TYR A 267 -11.03 -12.65 6.61
N ALA A 268 -11.73 -11.82 7.37
CA ALA A 268 -12.02 -10.44 6.97
C ALA A 268 -10.86 -9.49 7.24
N ASP A 269 -9.83 -9.95 7.96
CA ASP A 269 -8.71 -9.14 8.44
C ASP A 269 -7.55 -9.08 7.43
N ILE A 270 -6.72 -8.05 7.59
CA ILE A 270 -5.33 -8.03 7.11
C ILE A 270 -4.45 -8.37 8.31
N ARG A 271 -3.55 -9.31 8.14
CA ARG A 271 -2.69 -9.78 9.23
C ARG A 271 -1.22 -9.58 8.91
N THR A 272 -0.42 -9.42 9.96
CA THR A 272 1.03 -9.32 9.89
C THR A 272 1.67 -10.63 10.35
N LEU A 273 2.70 -11.05 9.64
CA LEU A 273 3.54 -12.18 10.01
C LEU A 273 4.99 -11.85 9.59
N TYR A 274 5.91 -12.74 9.84
CA TYR A 274 7.26 -12.70 9.27
C TYR A 274 7.62 -14.06 8.68
N HIS A 275 8.33 -14.04 7.57
CA HIS A 275 8.83 -15.24 6.90
C HIS A 275 10.34 -15.11 6.68
N LEU A 276 10.99 -16.26 6.43
CA LEU A 276 12.39 -16.30 6.02
C LEU A 276 12.58 -15.47 4.75
N LYS A 277 13.68 -14.78 4.65
CA LYS A 277 14.00 -13.86 3.54
C LYS A 277 14.04 -14.54 2.16
N GLU A 278 14.27 -15.85 2.12
CA GLU A 278 14.21 -16.68 0.91
C GLU A 278 12.79 -16.97 0.46
N THR A 279 11.78 -16.73 1.29
CA THR A 279 10.39 -16.91 0.84
C THR A 279 10.06 -15.95 -0.28
N GLY A 280 9.38 -16.43 -1.32
CA GLY A 280 8.88 -15.60 -2.41
C GLY A 280 7.50 -15.06 -2.12
N HIS A 281 7.36 -13.74 -1.97
CA HIS A 281 6.08 -13.04 -1.84
C HIS A 281 5.92 -11.97 -2.91
N ALA A 282 4.68 -11.58 -3.16
CA ALA A 282 4.41 -10.42 -4.00
C ALA A 282 4.94 -9.13 -3.36
N VAL A 283 5.07 -8.10 -4.17
CA VAL A 283 5.36 -6.72 -3.73
C VAL A 283 4.31 -5.79 -4.34
N ARG A 284 3.90 -4.81 -3.55
CA ARG A 284 3.02 -3.76 -4.01
C ARG A 284 3.56 -2.42 -3.52
N CYS A 285 3.97 -1.57 -4.44
CA CYS A 285 4.60 -0.32 -4.07
C CYS A 285 3.58 0.75 -3.63
N ILE A 286 4.05 1.63 -2.76
CA ILE A 286 3.34 2.82 -2.29
C ILE A 286 4.14 4.07 -2.69
N LYS A 287 3.45 5.16 -3.02
CA LYS A 287 4.09 6.42 -3.40
C LYS A 287 4.67 7.13 -2.18
N ASP A 288 5.85 7.75 -2.35
CA ASP A 288 6.58 8.54 -1.34
C ASP A 288 5.81 9.79 -0.89
#